data_839bf26da5e3cbf289e9ddb405c9725f
#
_entry.id   839bf26da5e3cbf289e9ddb405c9725f
#
_cell.length_a   1.000
_cell.length_b   1.000
_cell.length_c   1.000
_cell.angle_alpha   90.00
_cell.angle_beta   90.00
_cell.angle_gamma   90.00
#
_symmetry.space_group_name_H-M   'P 1'
#
loop_
_entity.id
_entity.type
_entity.pdbx_description
1 polymer ?
#
loop_
_entity_poly.entity_id
_entity_poly.type
_entity_poly.pdbx_seq_one_letter_code
_entity_poly.pdbx_strand_id
1 'polypeptide(L)'
;MEKAYKLLALQEGISNRAAKDLIDRGVVYAAGKKVSVARGELSPSTKFKIEKIAPIKVLFEDEFIMAVDKPAFMTSEEVAEIKKLPLLHRLDRETSGVLLLTKDEEFRKKAVNAFKKREVQKEYLAVVEARIMEAMEINA
;
A
#
# COMPACT_ATOMS: atom_id res chain seq x y z
N MET A 1 -17.09 -26.28 3.98
CA MET A 1 -16.44 -25.11 3.35
C MET A 1 -17.30 -23.88 3.52
N GLU A 2 -16.68 -22.78 3.85
CA GLU A 2 -17.35 -21.48 4.01
C GLU A 2 -16.48 -20.39 3.39
N LYS A 3 -17.10 -19.27 3.04
CA LYS A 3 -16.39 -18.15 2.42
C LYS A 3 -15.37 -17.54 3.39
N ALA A 4 -14.18 -17.26 2.87
CA ALA A 4 -13.05 -16.77 3.67
C ALA A 4 -13.41 -15.55 4.52
N TYR A 5 -14.10 -14.55 3.94
CA TYR A 5 -14.47 -13.36 4.70
C TYR A 5 -15.40 -13.64 5.86
N LYS A 6 -16.30 -14.63 5.73
CA LYS A 6 -17.21 -15.00 6.81
C LYS A 6 -16.48 -15.67 7.96
N LEU A 7 -15.54 -16.57 7.64
CA LEU A 7 -14.70 -17.21 8.64
C LEU A 7 -13.81 -16.20 9.36
N LEU A 8 -13.22 -15.28 8.62
CA LEU A 8 -12.39 -14.22 9.17
C LEU A 8 -13.20 -13.29 10.09
N ALA A 9 -14.38 -12.87 9.63
CA ALA A 9 -15.27 -12.02 10.42
C ALA A 9 -15.63 -12.67 11.76
N LEU A 10 -15.91 -13.96 11.74
CA LEU A 10 -16.25 -14.72 12.95
C LEU A 10 -15.03 -14.85 13.88
N GLN A 11 -13.86 -15.17 13.34
CA GLN A 11 -12.63 -15.31 14.13
C GLN A 11 -12.24 -13.99 14.82
N GLU A 12 -12.33 -12.89 14.11
CA GLU A 12 -11.88 -11.57 14.59
C GLU A 12 -12.97 -10.75 15.30
N GLY A 13 -14.22 -11.22 15.26
CA GLY A 13 -15.34 -10.47 15.83
C GLY A 13 -15.61 -9.15 15.13
N ILE A 14 -15.45 -9.12 13.81
CA ILE A 14 -15.65 -7.93 12.97
C ILE A 14 -16.78 -8.15 11.97
N SER A 15 -17.21 -7.08 11.29
CA SER A 15 -18.23 -7.18 10.26
C SER A 15 -17.69 -7.91 9.00
N ASN A 16 -18.62 -8.46 8.23
CA ASN A 16 -18.27 -9.08 6.93
C ASN A 16 -17.60 -8.09 6.00
N ARG A 17 -18.02 -6.83 6.02
CA ARG A 17 -17.45 -5.77 5.21
C ARG A 17 -15.99 -5.49 5.63
N ALA A 18 -15.73 -5.39 6.92
CA ALA A 18 -14.39 -5.19 7.45
C ALA A 18 -13.47 -6.36 7.10
N ALA A 19 -13.98 -7.60 7.19
CA ALA A 19 -13.22 -8.80 6.81
C ALA A 19 -12.86 -8.81 5.32
N LYS A 20 -13.81 -8.46 4.45
CA LYS A 20 -13.54 -8.32 3.01
C LYS A 20 -12.46 -7.28 2.73
N ASP A 21 -12.55 -6.14 3.40
CA ASP A 21 -11.58 -5.05 3.24
C ASP A 21 -10.17 -5.51 3.64
N LEU A 22 -10.01 -6.22 4.74
CA LEU A 22 -8.72 -6.75 5.16
C LEU A 22 -8.14 -7.73 4.13
N ILE A 23 -8.97 -8.61 3.59
CA ILE A 23 -8.52 -9.55 2.55
C ILE A 23 -8.10 -8.80 1.28
N ASP A 24 -8.88 -7.82 0.86
CA ASP A 24 -8.59 -7.01 -0.32
C ASP A 24 -7.31 -6.19 -0.15
N ARG A 25 -6.98 -5.78 1.07
CA ARG A 25 -5.71 -5.10 1.37
C ARG A 25 -4.49 -6.00 1.27
N GLY A 26 -4.67 -7.31 1.28
CA GLY A 26 -3.57 -8.26 1.19
C GLY A 26 -2.85 -8.51 2.52
N VAL A 27 -3.47 -8.23 3.65
CA VAL A 27 -2.88 -8.40 5.00
C VAL A 27 -3.30 -9.69 5.69
N VAL A 28 -4.15 -10.51 5.06
CA VAL A 28 -4.68 -11.74 5.65
C VAL A 28 -3.96 -12.96 5.12
N TYR A 29 -3.49 -13.80 6.02
CA TYR A 29 -2.78 -15.05 5.71
C TYR A 29 -3.45 -16.23 6.39
N ALA A 30 -3.41 -17.38 5.71
CA ALA A 30 -3.85 -18.68 6.24
C ALA A 30 -2.79 -19.72 5.90
N ALA A 31 -2.29 -20.44 6.90
CA ALA A 31 -1.22 -21.44 6.72
C ALA A 31 0.00 -20.88 5.97
N GLY A 32 0.39 -19.65 6.24
CA GLY A 32 1.54 -18.99 5.61
C GLY A 32 1.32 -18.49 4.19
N LYS A 33 0.11 -18.63 3.66
CA LYS A 33 -0.25 -18.14 2.32
C LYS A 33 -1.22 -16.99 2.40
N LYS A 34 -1.02 -15.99 1.53
CA LYS A 34 -1.94 -14.85 1.44
C LYS A 34 -3.32 -15.30 0.98
N VAL A 35 -4.34 -14.87 1.68
CA VAL A 35 -5.74 -15.04 1.27
C VAL A 35 -6.09 -13.88 0.36
N SER A 36 -6.19 -14.14 -0.94
CA SER A 36 -6.39 -13.08 -1.94
C SER A 36 -7.82 -12.96 -2.46
N VAL A 37 -8.67 -13.96 -2.18
CA VAL A 37 -10.06 -13.97 -2.65
C VAL A 37 -11.01 -14.06 -1.47
N ALA A 38 -11.71 -12.94 -1.18
CA ALA A 38 -12.63 -12.86 -0.04
C ALA A 38 -13.76 -13.89 -0.12
N ARG A 39 -14.27 -14.17 -1.30
CA ARG A 39 -15.35 -15.12 -1.53
C ARG A 39 -14.90 -16.55 -1.81
N GLY A 40 -13.59 -16.79 -1.78
CA GLY A 40 -13.05 -18.14 -1.87
C GLY A 40 -13.47 -19.00 -0.68
N GLU A 41 -13.68 -20.27 -0.93
CA GLU A 41 -14.13 -21.21 0.12
C GLU A 41 -12.94 -21.84 0.83
N LEU A 42 -12.99 -21.87 2.15
CA LEU A 42 -11.97 -22.46 3.01
C LEU A 42 -12.64 -23.35 4.06
N SER A 43 -11.83 -24.24 4.65
CA SER A 43 -12.28 -25.08 5.74
C SER A 43 -12.71 -24.22 6.96
N PRO A 44 -13.81 -24.57 7.63
CA PRO A 44 -14.22 -23.87 8.86
C PRO A 44 -13.16 -23.86 9.97
N SER A 45 -12.20 -24.79 9.91
CA SER A 45 -11.09 -24.87 10.87
C SER A 45 -9.92 -23.96 10.52
N THR A 46 -9.98 -23.23 9.41
CA THR A 46 -8.93 -22.32 8.97
C THR A 46 -8.67 -21.24 10.01
N LYS A 47 -7.40 -21.04 10.35
CA LYS A 47 -6.96 -19.95 11.24
C LYS A 47 -6.24 -18.90 10.41
N PHE A 48 -6.59 -17.65 10.67
CA PHE A 48 -6.05 -16.51 9.94
C PHE A 48 -5.05 -15.74 10.79
N LYS A 49 -4.05 -15.18 10.11
CA LYS A 49 -3.12 -14.22 10.67
C LYS A 49 -3.26 -12.92 9.91
N ILE A 50 -3.39 -11.81 10.62
CA ILE A 50 -3.51 -10.48 10.04
C ILE A 50 -2.21 -9.72 10.26
N GLU A 51 -1.60 -9.24 9.19
CA GLU A 51 -0.41 -8.38 9.22
C GLU A 51 -0.81 -6.98 9.65
N LYS A 52 -0.05 -6.38 10.56
CA LYS A 52 -0.29 -5.00 10.99
C LYS A 52 0.24 -4.02 9.96
N ILE A 53 -0.57 -3.00 9.65
CA ILE A 53 -0.14 -1.89 8.82
C ILE A 53 0.62 -0.90 9.71
N ALA A 54 1.84 -0.54 9.31
CA ALA A 54 2.66 0.42 10.04
C ALA A 54 2.02 1.81 10.03
N PRO A 55 2.29 2.67 11.04
CA PRO A 55 1.78 4.04 11.04
C PRO A 55 2.44 4.88 9.93
N ILE A 56 1.74 5.91 9.48
CA ILE A 56 2.28 6.88 8.53
C ILE A 56 3.21 7.83 9.28
N LYS A 57 4.49 7.84 8.91
CA LYS A 57 5.49 8.75 9.47
C LYS A 57 5.69 9.94 8.54
N VAL A 58 5.72 11.15 9.09
CA VAL A 58 6.11 12.35 8.34
C VAL A 58 7.63 12.42 8.33
N LEU A 59 8.24 12.35 7.14
CA LEU A 59 9.68 12.39 6.95
C LEU A 59 10.21 13.81 6.82
N PHE A 60 9.44 14.67 6.16
CA PHE A 60 9.78 16.07 5.92
C PHE A 60 8.52 16.87 5.67
N GLU A 61 8.49 18.11 6.11
CA GLU A 61 7.37 19.01 5.89
C GLU A 61 7.87 20.47 5.83
N ASP A 62 7.40 21.21 4.84
CA ASP A 62 7.61 22.65 4.74
C ASP A 62 6.33 23.34 4.26
N GLU A 63 6.43 24.57 3.75
CA GLU A 63 5.28 25.35 3.27
C GLU A 63 4.62 24.75 2.02
N PHE A 64 5.36 23.96 1.24
CA PHE A 64 4.92 23.48 -0.06
C PHE A 64 4.62 21.99 -0.09
N ILE A 65 5.38 21.18 0.63
CA ILE A 65 5.26 19.73 0.57
C ILE A 65 5.19 19.08 1.96
N MET A 66 4.64 17.89 1.95
CA MET A 66 4.76 16.93 3.03
C MET A 66 5.27 15.61 2.43
N ALA A 67 6.42 15.15 2.88
CA ALA A 67 6.93 13.83 2.52
C ALA A 67 6.63 12.86 3.65
N VAL A 68 5.95 11.77 3.35
CA VAL A 68 5.62 10.74 4.33
C VAL A 68 6.22 9.39 3.93
N ASP A 69 6.40 8.53 4.91
CA ASP A 69 6.71 7.13 4.68
C ASP A 69 5.39 6.37 4.56
N LYS A 70 4.97 6.10 3.32
CA LYS A 70 3.76 5.34 3.09
C LYS A 70 4.00 3.88 3.51
N PRO A 71 3.19 3.33 4.42
CA PRO A 71 3.31 1.92 4.74
C PRO A 71 2.83 1.05 3.59
N ALA A 72 3.35 -0.18 3.53
CA ALA A 72 2.80 -1.20 2.65
C ALA A 72 1.35 -1.51 3.04
N PHE A 73 0.56 -2.05 2.12
CA PHE A 73 -0.84 -2.42 2.29
C PHE A 73 -1.83 -1.25 2.40
N MET A 74 -1.34 -0.03 2.29
CA MET A 74 -2.15 1.19 2.25
C MET A 74 -1.97 1.84 0.88
N THR A 75 -3.07 2.34 0.28
CA THR A 75 -2.99 3.05 -1.00
C THR A 75 -2.53 4.48 -0.80
N SER A 76 -1.95 5.07 -1.86
CA SER A 76 -1.57 6.48 -1.82
C SER A 76 -2.77 7.39 -1.58
N GLU A 77 -3.93 7.05 -2.16
CA GLU A 77 -5.19 7.79 -1.97
C GLU A 77 -5.66 7.79 -0.51
N GLU A 78 -5.50 6.66 0.19
CA GLU A 78 -5.83 6.59 1.62
C GLU A 78 -4.96 7.52 2.44
N VAL A 79 -3.67 7.61 2.12
CA VAL A 79 -2.74 8.53 2.78
C VAL A 79 -3.17 9.98 2.53
N ALA A 80 -3.51 10.31 1.28
CA ALA A 80 -3.99 11.65 0.91
C ALA A 80 -5.25 12.02 1.69
N GLU A 81 -6.18 11.10 1.85
CA GLU A 81 -7.41 11.31 2.61
C GLU A 81 -7.13 11.53 4.09
N ILE A 82 -6.26 10.72 4.69
CA ILE A 82 -5.87 10.85 6.10
C ILE A 82 -5.18 12.19 6.36
N LYS A 83 -4.25 12.57 5.49
CA LYS A 83 -3.48 13.81 5.63
C LYS A 83 -4.23 15.05 5.12
N LYS A 84 -5.30 14.87 4.37
CA LYS A 84 -6.10 15.91 3.74
C LYS A 84 -5.29 16.81 2.81
N LEU A 85 -4.38 16.21 2.07
CA LEU A 85 -3.53 16.90 1.11
C LEU A 85 -3.51 16.12 -0.22
N PRO A 86 -3.47 16.82 -1.36
CA PRO A 86 -3.37 16.15 -2.66
C PRO A 86 -2.01 15.51 -2.89
N LEU A 87 -2.00 14.44 -3.66
CA LEU A 87 -0.80 13.70 -4.04
C LEU A 87 -0.02 14.41 -5.15
N LEU A 88 1.30 14.34 -5.10
CA LEU A 88 2.18 14.73 -6.21
C LEU A 88 2.47 13.54 -7.14
N HIS A 89 2.44 12.34 -6.61
CA HIS A 89 2.63 11.10 -7.35
C HIS A 89 1.96 9.95 -6.58
N ARG A 90 2.12 8.73 -7.07
CA ARG A 90 1.50 7.54 -6.48
C ARG A 90 2.51 6.43 -6.30
N LEU A 91 2.30 5.64 -5.26
CA LEU A 91 2.94 4.34 -5.02
C LEU A 91 1.85 3.28 -4.98
N ASP A 92 2.18 2.07 -5.41
CA ASP A 92 1.27 0.94 -5.33
C ASP A 92 0.97 0.57 -3.87
N ARG A 93 -0.14 -0.14 -3.64
CA ARG A 93 -0.56 -0.55 -2.29
C ARG A 93 0.57 -1.30 -1.56
N GLU A 94 1.21 -2.25 -2.24
CA GLU A 94 2.27 -3.08 -1.67
C GLU A 94 3.59 -2.36 -1.50
N THR A 95 3.79 -1.25 -2.19
CA THR A 95 5.02 -0.46 -2.12
C THR A 95 5.01 0.42 -0.88
N SER A 96 6.07 0.39 -0.11
CA SER A 96 6.32 1.33 0.98
C SER A 96 7.39 2.34 0.58
N GLY A 97 7.41 3.46 1.25
CA GLY A 97 8.46 4.45 1.06
C GLY A 97 7.95 5.87 0.87
N VAL A 98 8.80 6.70 0.31
CA VAL A 98 8.56 8.15 0.21
C VAL A 98 7.39 8.46 -0.70
N LEU A 99 6.36 9.07 -0.14
CA LEU A 99 5.20 9.59 -0.85
C LEU A 99 5.11 11.08 -0.62
N LEU A 100 5.00 11.85 -1.68
CA LEU A 100 4.96 13.31 -1.62
C LEU A 100 3.53 13.82 -1.79
N LEU A 101 3.13 14.68 -0.86
CA LEU A 101 1.88 15.43 -0.91
C LEU A 101 2.22 16.91 -0.97
N THR A 102 1.28 17.74 -1.40
CA THR A 102 1.51 19.19 -1.51
C THR A 102 0.52 19.99 -0.71
N LYS A 103 0.96 21.15 -0.26
CA LYS A 103 0.15 22.16 0.44
C LYS A 103 -0.15 23.37 -0.44
N ASP A 104 0.47 23.43 -1.63
CA ASP A 104 0.38 24.60 -2.51
C ASP A 104 0.05 24.17 -3.94
N GLU A 105 -1.02 24.75 -4.50
CA GLU A 105 -1.53 24.36 -5.83
C GLU A 105 -0.58 24.78 -6.97
N GLU A 106 0.09 25.89 -6.85
CA GLU A 106 1.06 26.30 -7.88
C GLU A 106 2.30 25.41 -7.87
N PHE A 107 2.78 25.06 -6.69
CA PHE A 107 3.86 24.09 -6.54
C PHE A 107 3.46 22.73 -7.12
N ARG A 108 2.20 22.33 -6.87
CA ARG A 108 1.65 21.07 -7.40
C ARG A 108 1.78 21.01 -8.93
N LYS A 109 1.39 22.08 -9.62
CA LYS A 109 1.47 22.14 -11.09
C LYS A 109 2.90 21.98 -11.57
N LYS A 110 3.85 22.64 -10.94
CA LYS A 110 5.28 22.53 -11.27
C LYS A 110 5.83 21.12 -11.02
N ALA A 111 5.48 20.54 -9.88
CA ALA A 111 5.94 19.20 -9.51
C ALA A 111 5.36 18.13 -10.42
N VAL A 112 4.06 18.18 -10.72
CA VAL A 112 3.41 17.23 -11.65
C VAL A 112 4.08 17.31 -13.02
N ASN A 113 4.40 18.51 -13.49
CA ASN A 113 5.11 18.71 -14.76
C ASN A 113 6.52 18.11 -14.71
N ALA A 114 7.25 18.29 -13.60
CA ALA A 114 8.57 17.68 -13.41
C ALA A 114 8.51 16.14 -13.45
N PHE A 115 7.50 15.53 -12.85
CA PHE A 115 7.27 14.09 -12.94
C PHE A 115 6.98 13.64 -14.37
N LYS A 116 6.14 14.37 -15.11
CA LYS A 116 5.83 14.08 -16.51
C LYS A 116 7.08 14.15 -17.40
N LYS A 117 7.96 15.11 -17.16
CA LYS A 117 9.21 15.30 -17.92
C LYS A 117 10.33 14.37 -17.43
N ARG A 118 10.08 13.51 -16.47
CA ARG A 118 11.06 12.61 -15.87
C ARG A 118 12.29 13.34 -15.30
N GLU A 119 12.06 14.53 -14.75
CA GLU A 119 13.10 15.32 -14.07
C GLU A 119 13.26 14.88 -12.59
N VAL A 120 12.36 14.04 -12.09
CA VAL A 120 12.40 13.51 -10.73
C VAL A 120 13.13 12.17 -10.74
N GLN A 121 14.20 12.08 -9.97
CA GLN A 121 14.94 10.83 -9.81
C GLN A 121 14.28 9.97 -8.74
N LYS A 122 13.98 8.71 -9.09
CA LYS A 122 13.34 7.74 -8.20
C LYS A 122 14.26 6.54 -8.01
N GLU A 123 14.29 6.04 -6.78
CA GLU A 123 15.09 4.87 -6.43
C GLU A 123 14.24 3.90 -5.61
N TYR A 124 14.29 2.62 -5.97
CA TYR A 124 13.52 1.57 -5.33
C TYR A 124 14.42 0.41 -4.95
N LEU A 125 14.09 -0.21 -3.80
CA LEU A 125 14.64 -1.50 -3.43
C LEU A 125 13.57 -2.56 -3.65
N ALA A 126 13.92 -3.63 -4.37
CA ALA A 126 13.02 -4.74 -4.62
C ALA A 126 13.70 -6.05 -4.24
N VAL A 127 12.94 -6.94 -3.62
CA VAL A 127 13.36 -8.32 -3.36
C VAL A 127 12.75 -9.20 -4.42
N VAL A 128 13.60 -9.94 -5.14
CA VAL A 128 13.17 -10.83 -6.22
C VAL A 128 13.59 -12.27 -5.93
N GLU A 129 12.86 -13.24 -6.49
CA GLU A 129 13.15 -14.66 -6.33
C GLU A 129 14.27 -15.15 -7.26
N ALA A 130 14.71 -14.34 -8.19
CA ALA A 130 15.77 -14.66 -9.13
C ALA A 130 17.11 -14.09 -8.67
N ARG A 131 18.21 -14.82 -8.98
CA ARG A 131 19.55 -14.33 -8.74
C ARG A 131 19.97 -13.42 -9.88
N ILE A 132 20.31 -12.17 -9.55
CA ILE A 132 20.81 -11.19 -10.53
C ILE A 132 22.33 -11.22 -10.46
N MET A 133 22.99 -11.62 -11.54
CA MET A 133 24.45 -11.76 -11.62
C MET A 133 25.14 -10.47 -12.07
N GLU A 134 24.43 -9.62 -12.79
CA GLU A 134 24.92 -8.37 -13.34
C GLU A 134 23.92 -7.25 -13.13
N ALA A 135 24.42 -6.02 -13.06
CA ALA A 135 23.54 -4.85 -13.05
C ALA A 135 22.76 -4.80 -14.36
N MET A 136 21.45 -4.55 -14.25
CA MET A 136 20.58 -4.42 -15.40
C MET A 136 19.71 -3.18 -15.27
N GLU A 137 19.31 -2.65 -16.40
CA GLU A 137 18.38 -1.53 -16.48
C GLU A 137 17.04 -2.03 -17.03
N ILE A 138 15.96 -1.70 -16.34
CA ILE A 138 14.60 -2.03 -16.78
C ILE A 138 13.89 -0.75 -17.11
N ASN A 139 13.50 -0.59 -18.38
CA ASN A 139 12.71 0.54 -18.85
C ASN A 139 11.25 0.13 -18.91
N ALA A 140 10.44 0.77 -18.08
CA ALA A 140 9.00 0.53 -18.03
C ALA A 140 8.21 1.74 -18.55
#